data_2373a45bd84f1f4eb446ad3872f00c61
#
_entry.id   2373a45bd84f1f4eb446ad3872f00c61
#
_cell.length_a   1.000
_cell.length_b   1.000
_cell.length_c   1.000
_cell.angle_alpha   90.00
_cell.angle_beta   90.00
_cell.angle_gamma   90.00
#
_symmetry.space_group_name_H-M   'P 1'
#
loop_
_entity.id
_entity.type
_entity.pdbx_description
1 polymer ?
#
loop_
_entity_poly.entity_id
_entity_poly.type
_entity_poly.pdbx_seq_one_letter_code
_entity_poly.pdbx_strand_id
1 'polypeptide(L)'
;MADKKVEKKVEEWTEEKTDACIDELVNNALTALDEFEGFDQETVDYIVAKMSVAGLDKHGVLAEAAVKETGRGVFEDKAVKNLFACEYVTNNMRHTKTVGIISEDPLTGITEIAEPVGVVCGIVPVTNPTSTVIFKS
;
A
#
# COMPACT_ATOMS: atom_id res chain seq x y z
N MET A 1 -18.29 39.28 -8.47
CA MET A 1 -16.86 38.97 -8.56
C MET A 1 -16.75 37.60 -9.24
N ALA A 2 -16.20 37.60 -10.46
CA ALA A 2 -16.16 36.38 -11.27
C ALA A 2 -15.06 35.45 -10.76
N ASP A 3 -15.44 34.22 -10.38
CA ASP A 3 -14.48 33.13 -10.06
C ASP A 3 -13.63 32.84 -11.30
N LYS A 4 -12.35 33.17 -11.21
CA LYS A 4 -11.35 32.69 -12.16
C LYS A 4 -11.19 31.20 -11.97
N LYS A 5 -11.85 30.39 -12.82
CA LYS A 5 -11.47 28.98 -13.01
C LYS A 5 -9.99 28.96 -13.42
N VAL A 6 -9.16 28.46 -12.50
CA VAL A 6 -7.79 28.08 -12.84
C VAL A 6 -7.90 26.81 -13.68
N GLU A 7 -7.82 26.95 -15.00
CA GLU A 7 -7.63 25.81 -15.89
C GLU A 7 -6.27 25.21 -15.57
N LYS A 8 -6.24 24.10 -14.84
CA LYS A 8 -5.06 23.24 -14.76
C LYS A 8 -4.78 22.75 -16.18
N LYS A 9 -3.68 23.20 -16.80
CA LYS A 9 -3.15 22.55 -17.99
C LYS A 9 -2.98 21.07 -17.64
N VAL A 10 -3.77 20.23 -18.24
CA VAL A 10 -3.56 18.77 -18.20
C VAL A 10 -2.28 18.54 -18.99
N GLU A 11 -1.23 18.14 -18.34
CA GLU A 11 0.04 17.79 -18.98
C GLU A 11 -0.22 16.59 -19.89
N GLU A 12 0.06 16.73 -21.15
CA GLU A 12 -0.20 15.69 -22.15
C GLU A 12 0.86 14.59 -21.96
N TRP A 13 0.39 13.40 -21.53
CA TRP A 13 1.23 12.22 -21.35
C TRP A 13 1.55 11.63 -22.71
N THR A 14 2.82 11.61 -23.08
CA THR A 14 3.35 10.92 -24.26
C THR A 14 3.79 9.51 -23.87
N GLU A 15 3.89 8.61 -24.85
CA GLU A 15 4.40 7.25 -24.65
C GLU A 15 5.78 7.26 -24.01
N GLU A 16 6.70 8.10 -24.52
CA GLU A 16 8.06 8.25 -23.96
C GLU A 16 8.05 8.69 -22.49
N LYS A 17 7.17 9.63 -22.08
CA LYS A 17 7.05 10.06 -20.68
C LYS A 17 6.47 8.96 -19.80
N THR A 18 5.53 8.18 -20.33
CA THR A 18 4.94 7.06 -19.62
C THR A 18 5.99 5.99 -19.36
N ASP A 19 6.74 5.60 -20.41
CA ASP A 19 7.79 4.60 -20.31
C ASP A 19 8.89 5.03 -19.31
N ALA A 20 9.37 6.26 -19.41
CA ALA A 20 10.36 6.78 -18.47
C ALA A 20 9.87 6.78 -17.02
N CYS A 21 8.61 7.12 -16.79
CA CYS A 21 8.02 7.08 -15.44
C CYS A 21 7.89 5.65 -14.90
N ILE A 22 7.48 4.70 -15.74
CA ILE A 22 7.40 3.30 -15.36
C ILE A 22 8.78 2.72 -15.08
N ASP A 23 9.77 3.00 -15.91
CA ASP A 23 11.15 2.55 -15.73
C ASP A 23 11.74 3.08 -14.41
N GLU A 24 11.49 4.35 -14.08
CA GLU A 24 11.92 4.94 -12.80
C GLU A 24 11.26 4.23 -11.60
N LEU A 25 9.94 3.99 -11.66
CA LEU A 25 9.22 3.30 -10.59
C LEU A 25 9.72 1.86 -10.41
N VAL A 26 9.94 1.14 -11.50
CA VAL A 26 10.44 -0.25 -11.46
C VAL A 26 11.86 -0.29 -10.90
N ASN A 27 12.76 0.60 -11.34
CA ASN A 27 14.12 0.64 -10.84
C ASN A 27 14.20 0.98 -9.34
N ASN A 28 13.36 1.91 -8.88
CA ASN A 28 13.25 2.23 -7.46
C ASN A 28 12.72 1.02 -6.65
N ALA A 29 11.73 0.31 -7.20
CA ALA A 29 11.18 -0.87 -6.55
C ALA A 29 12.17 -2.04 -6.48
N LEU A 30 12.99 -2.23 -7.54
CA LEU A 30 14.05 -3.26 -7.53
C LEU A 30 15.13 -2.92 -6.49
N THR A 31 15.54 -1.65 -6.38
CA THR A 31 16.49 -1.22 -5.35
C THR A 31 15.91 -1.45 -3.94
N ALA A 32 14.65 -1.12 -3.72
CA ALA A 32 13.98 -1.36 -2.46
C ALA A 32 13.84 -2.86 -2.14
N LEU A 33 13.64 -3.70 -3.15
CA LEU A 33 13.57 -5.15 -2.97
C LEU A 33 14.91 -5.72 -2.47
N ASP A 34 16.03 -5.29 -3.06
CA ASP A 34 17.37 -5.71 -2.62
C ASP A 34 17.62 -5.36 -1.14
N GLU A 35 17.15 -4.19 -0.69
CA GLU A 35 17.23 -3.80 0.73
C GLU A 35 16.29 -4.63 1.61
N PHE A 36 15.08 -4.91 1.11
CA PHE A 36 14.03 -5.60 1.85
C PHE A 36 14.36 -7.08 2.10
N GLU A 37 15.05 -7.75 1.19
CA GLU A 37 15.48 -9.14 1.33
C GLU A 37 16.38 -9.37 2.55
N GLY A 38 17.05 -8.32 3.05
CA GLY A 38 17.90 -8.37 4.23
C GLY A 38 17.17 -8.18 5.57
N PHE A 39 15.85 -7.90 5.55
CA PHE A 39 15.13 -7.59 6.77
C PHE A 39 14.70 -8.86 7.52
N ASP A 40 14.83 -8.80 8.85
CA ASP A 40 14.29 -9.82 9.74
C ASP A 40 12.81 -9.54 10.10
N GLN A 41 12.18 -10.49 10.78
CA GLN A 41 10.78 -10.37 11.19
C GLN A 41 10.52 -9.14 12.06
N GLU A 42 11.44 -8.81 12.98
CA GLU A 42 11.29 -7.66 13.88
C GLU A 42 11.27 -6.34 13.10
N THR A 43 12.14 -6.22 12.11
CA THR A 43 12.20 -5.06 11.21
C THR A 43 10.93 -4.92 10.38
N VAL A 44 10.44 -6.01 9.80
CA VAL A 44 9.19 -6.01 9.01
C VAL A 44 7.99 -5.66 9.90
N ASP A 45 7.87 -6.25 11.09
CA ASP A 45 6.80 -5.94 12.04
C ASP A 45 6.83 -4.46 12.47
N TYR A 46 8.02 -3.91 12.68
CA TYR A 46 8.18 -2.49 13.00
C TYR A 46 7.71 -1.58 11.86
N ILE A 47 8.08 -1.89 10.61
CA ILE A 47 7.65 -1.13 9.43
C ILE A 47 6.13 -1.17 9.30
N VAL A 48 5.52 -2.36 9.35
CA VAL A 48 4.06 -2.53 9.27
C VAL A 48 3.34 -1.75 10.37
N ALA A 49 3.84 -1.80 11.62
CA ALA A 49 3.27 -1.05 12.73
C ALA A 49 3.34 0.47 12.49
N LYS A 50 4.46 0.98 11.96
CA LYS A 50 4.62 2.41 11.63
C LYS A 50 3.72 2.86 10.49
N MET A 51 3.59 2.06 9.45
CA MET A 51 2.69 2.31 8.34
C MET A 51 1.22 2.33 8.78
N SER A 52 0.83 1.37 9.62
CA SER A 52 -0.50 1.30 10.22
C SER A 52 -0.85 2.57 11.00
N VAL A 53 0.03 3.02 11.89
CA VAL A 53 -0.17 4.25 12.68
C VAL A 53 -0.25 5.48 11.77
N ALA A 54 0.61 5.60 10.76
CA ALA A 54 0.59 6.70 9.82
C ALA A 54 -0.71 6.76 9.00
N GLY A 55 -1.19 5.60 8.54
CA GLY A 55 -2.47 5.47 7.84
C GLY A 55 -3.66 5.82 8.74
N LEU A 56 -3.62 5.36 10.01
CA LEU A 56 -4.65 5.64 11.01
C LEU A 56 -4.73 7.14 11.33
N ASP A 57 -3.60 7.82 11.49
CA ASP A 57 -3.54 9.27 11.73
C ASP A 57 -4.18 10.08 10.57
N LYS A 58 -4.16 9.58 9.36
CA LYS A 58 -4.66 10.24 8.16
C LYS A 58 -5.98 9.66 7.61
N HIS A 59 -6.57 8.65 8.26
CA HIS A 59 -7.73 7.91 7.72
C HIS A 59 -8.90 8.81 7.31
N GLY A 60 -9.22 9.85 8.09
CA GLY A 60 -10.29 10.79 7.79
C GLY A 60 -9.95 11.72 6.61
N VAL A 61 -8.76 12.33 6.62
CA VAL A 61 -8.30 13.22 5.53
C VAL A 61 -8.24 12.47 4.20
N LEU A 62 -7.75 11.24 4.21
CA LEU A 62 -7.71 10.38 3.03
C LEU A 62 -9.11 9.99 2.54
N ALA A 63 -10.06 9.75 3.45
CA ALA A 63 -11.44 9.48 3.11
C ALA A 63 -12.11 10.67 2.41
N GLU A 64 -11.91 11.88 2.94
CA GLU A 64 -12.43 13.13 2.34
C GLU A 64 -11.85 13.36 0.94
N ALA A 65 -10.53 13.21 0.79
CA ALA A 65 -9.85 13.34 -0.49
C ALA A 65 -10.37 12.32 -1.52
N ALA A 66 -10.56 11.06 -1.11
CA ALA A 66 -11.09 10.01 -1.97
C ALA A 66 -12.51 10.30 -2.47
N VAL A 67 -13.40 10.82 -1.61
CA VAL A 67 -14.76 11.23 -2.02
C VAL A 67 -14.72 12.39 -3.02
N LYS A 68 -13.90 13.40 -2.74
CA LYS A 68 -13.75 14.59 -3.61
C LYS A 68 -13.20 14.24 -4.99
N GLU A 69 -12.20 13.34 -5.04
CA GLU A 69 -11.56 12.95 -6.29
C GLU A 69 -12.45 12.05 -7.14
N THR A 70 -13.04 11.04 -6.51
CA THR A 70 -13.75 9.98 -7.24
C THR A 70 -15.23 10.24 -7.44
N GLY A 71 -15.85 11.09 -6.62
CA GLY A 71 -17.30 11.26 -6.54
C GLY A 71 -18.03 9.99 -6.11
N ARG A 72 -17.34 9.02 -5.48
CA ARG A 72 -17.88 7.70 -5.14
C ARG A 72 -17.92 7.48 -3.63
N GLY A 73 -19.07 6.97 -3.17
CA GLY A 73 -19.30 6.64 -1.76
C GLY A 73 -19.48 7.87 -0.87
N VAL A 74 -19.48 7.63 0.44
CA VAL A 74 -19.64 8.66 1.47
C VAL A 74 -18.41 8.66 2.38
N PHE A 75 -18.18 9.80 3.01
CA PHE A 75 -17.00 10.03 3.87
C PHE A 75 -16.90 9.01 4.99
N GLU A 76 -17.98 8.75 5.71
CA GLU A 76 -18.02 7.89 6.87
C GLU A 76 -17.60 6.46 6.54
N ASP A 77 -18.14 5.89 5.46
CA ASP A 77 -17.80 4.54 5.02
C ASP A 77 -16.34 4.43 4.58
N LYS A 78 -15.81 5.46 3.89
CA LYS A 78 -14.42 5.48 3.47
C LYS A 78 -13.46 5.64 4.65
N ALA A 79 -13.84 6.43 5.65
CA ALA A 79 -13.06 6.56 6.89
C ALA A 79 -12.99 5.24 7.64
N VAL A 80 -14.13 4.53 7.77
CA VAL A 80 -14.18 3.19 8.38
C VAL A 80 -13.37 2.16 7.60
N LYS A 81 -13.40 2.19 6.26
CA LYS A 81 -12.57 1.29 5.43
C LYS A 81 -11.07 1.54 5.63
N ASN A 82 -10.66 2.80 5.70
CA ASN A 82 -9.25 3.13 5.98
C ASN A 82 -8.84 2.66 7.38
N LEU A 83 -9.69 2.90 8.39
CA LEU A 83 -9.46 2.43 9.77
C LEU A 83 -9.38 0.90 9.82
N PHE A 84 -10.26 0.20 9.11
CA PHE A 84 -10.24 -1.25 9.03
C PHE A 84 -8.91 -1.77 8.47
N ALA A 85 -8.42 -1.17 7.38
CA ALA A 85 -7.14 -1.54 6.77
C ALA A 85 -5.95 -1.29 7.72
N CYS A 86 -5.95 -0.17 8.44
CA CYS A 86 -4.87 0.17 9.37
C CYS A 86 -4.89 -0.66 10.64
N GLU A 87 -6.04 -0.74 11.32
CA GLU A 87 -6.11 -1.27 12.68
C GLU A 87 -6.48 -2.76 12.69
N TYR A 88 -7.61 -3.12 12.08
CA TYR A 88 -8.13 -4.48 12.20
C TYR A 88 -7.27 -5.50 11.46
N VAL A 89 -6.86 -5.18 10.24
CA VAL A 89 -6.00 -6.08 9.44
C VAL A 89 -4.65 -6.25 10.12
N THR A 90 -3.98 -5.16 10.50
CA THR A 90 -2.67 -5.21 11.15
C THR A 90 -2.72 -5.95 12.50
N ASN A 91 -3.75 -5.70 13.32
CA ASN A 91 -3.91 -6.42 14.58
C ASN A 91 -4.16 -7.92 14.38
N ASN A 92 -4.90 -8.31 13.34
CA ASN A 92 -5.12 -9.72 13.02
C ASN A 92 -3.84 -10.42 12.57
N MET A 93 -2.95 -9.70 11.91
CA MET A 93 -1.68 -10.23 11.39
C MET A 93 -0.53 -10.17 12.40
N ARG A 94 -0.68 -9.51 13.54
CA ARG A 94 0.38 -9.22 14.52
C ARG A 94 1.30 -10.38 14.89
N HIS A 95 0.79 -11.60 14.87
CA HIS A 95 1.52 -12.82 15.26
C HIS A 95 1.81 -13.74 14.08
N THR A 96 1.58 -13.28 12.85
CA THR A 96 1.84 -14.06 11.65
C THR A 96 3.30 -13.95 11.29
N LYS A 97 3.97 -15.09 11.19
CA LYS A 97 5.33 -15.13 10.66
C LYS A 97 5.31 -14.91 9.15
N THR A 98 6.10 -13.95 8.69
CA THR A 98 6.15 -13.52 7.29
C THR A 98 7.57 -13.49 6.72
N VAL A 99 8.58 -13.82 7.52
CA VAL A 99 9.99 -13.81 7.12
C VAL A 99 10.67 -15.11 7.57
N GLY A 100 11.43 -15.71 6.67
CA GLY A 100 12.20 -16.91 6.94
C GLY A 100 11.33 -18.15 7.16
N ILE A 101 11.76 -19.07 8.00
CA ILE A 101 11.04 -20.33 8.28
C ILE A 101 9.75 -20.01 9.05
N ILE A 102 8.60 -20.24 8.41
CA ILE A 102 7.27 -20.00 8.98
C ILE A 102 6.63 -21.25 9.57
N SER A 103 6.94 -22.43 9.04
CA SER A 103 6.52 -23.71 9.61
C SER A 103 7.51 -24.84 9.30
N GLU A 104 7.54 -25.84 10.17
CA GLU A 104 8.28 -27.09 9.96
C GLU A 104 7.40 -28.25 10.40
N ASP A 105 7.23 -29.25 9.51
CA ASP A 105 6.53 -30.48 9.82
C ASP A 105 7.52 -31.65 9.84
N PRO A 106 7.91 -32.13 11.03
CA PRO A 106 8.86 -33.21 11.15
C PRO A 106 8.32 -34.59 10.68
N LEU A 107 6.99 -34.72 10.53
CA LEU A 107 6.38 -35.98 10.08
C LEU A 107 6.47 -36.14 8.56
N THR A 108 6.27 -35.04 7.84
CA THR A 108 6.34 -35.02 6.37
C THR A 108 7.70 -34.56 5.85
N GLY A 109 8.52 -33.94 6.70
CA GLY A 109 9.82 -33.37 6.33
C GLY A 109 9.66 -32.08 5.49
N ILE A 110 8.51 -31.42 5.57
CA ILE A 110 8.24 -30.16 4.84
C ILE A 110 8.61 -28.97 5.71
N THR A 111 9.40 -28.06 5.14
CA THR A 111 9.69 -26.74 5.73
C THR A 111 9.13 -25.66 4.80
N GLU A 112 8.32 -24.77 5.36
CA GLU A 112 7.79 -23.61 4.65
C GLU A 112 8.62 -22.36 4.97
N ILE A 113 9.05 -21.65 3.94
CA ILE A 113 9.86 -20.45 4.06
C ILE A 113 9.11 -19.30 3.38
N ALA A 114 8.97 -18.18 4.09
CA ALA A 114 8.41 -16.95 3.53
C ALA A 114 9.54 -16.05 3.04
N GLU A 115 9.42 -15.62 1.79
CA GLU A 115 10.34 -14.69 1.14
C GLU A 115 9.54 -13.63 0.36
N PRO A 116 10.13 -12.45 0.07
CA PRO A 116 9.48 -11.46 -0.78
C PRO A 116 9.12 -12.05 -2.16
N VAL A 117 7.90 -11.78 -2.63
CA VAL A 117 7.45 -12.25 -3.96
C VAL A 117 8.06 -11.47 -5.13
N GLY A 118 8.82 -10.42 -4.84
CA GLY A 118 9.38 -9.50 -5.82
C GLY A 118 8.54 -8.23 -6.01
N VAL A 119 8.83 -7.51 -7.08
CA VAL A 119 8.11 -6.25 -7.41
C VAL A 119 6.72 -6.57 -7.95
N VAL A 120 5.71 -5.94 -7.38
CA VAL A 120 4.30 -6.13 -7.73
C VAL A 120 3.69 -4.84 -8.26
N CYS A 121 3.00 -4.91 -9.41
CA CYS A 121 2.20 -3.80 -9.91
C CYS A 121 0.79 -3.85 -9.30
N GLY A 122 0.46 -2.87 -8.46
CA GLY A 122 -0.85 -2.75 -7.82
C GLY A 122 -1.78 -1.78 -8.55
N ILE A 123 -2.86 -2.29 -9.18
CA ILE A 123 -3.90 -1.43 -9.76
C ILE A 123 -4.93 -1.10 -8.67
N VAL A 124 -5.03 0.19 -8.36
CA VAL A 124 -5.91 0.68 -7.28
C VAL A 124 -7.30 1.00 -7.84
N PRO A 125 -8.39 0.40 -7.29
CA PRO A 125 -9.73 0.65 -7.77
C PRO A 125 -10.25 2.02 -7.33
N VAL A 126 -11.02 2.68 -8.19
CA VAL A 126 -11.64 3.98 -7.90
C VAL A 126 -12.59 3.97 -6.70
N THR A 127 -13.17 2.81 -6.39
CA THR A 127 -14.10 2.65 -5.26
C THR A 127 -13.42 2.63 -3.90
N ASN A 128 -12.16 2.17 -3.83
CA ASN A 128 -11.39 2.03 -2.59
C ASN A 128 -9.93 2.49 -2.78
N PRO A 129 -9.68 3.73 -3.22
CA PRO A 129 -8.33 4.15 -3.59
C PRO A 129 -7.38 4.13 -2.40
N THR A 130 -7.76 4.71 -1.27
CA THR A 130 -6.90 4.88 -0.10
C THR A 130 -6.76 3.60 0.73
N SER A 131 -7.85 2.93 1.05
CA SER A 131 -7.81 1.68 1.81
C SER A 131 -7.08 0.55 1.08
N THR A 132 -7.12 0.54 -0.27
CA THR A 132 -6.39 -0.46 -1.06
C THR A 132 -4.88 -0.21 -1.00
N VAL A 133 -4.42 1.04 -1.07
CA VAL A 133 -2.99 1.36 -0.88
C VAL A 133 -2.54 0.92 0.51
N ILE A 134 -3.25 1.34 1.57
CA ILE A 134 -2.90 0.97 2.95
C ILE A 134 -2.83 -0.55 3.14
N PHE A 135 -3.80 -1.28 2.59
CA PHE A 135 -3.86 -2.74 2.74
C PHE A 135 -2.75 -3.48 1.97
N LYS A 136 -2.28 -2.92 0.84
CA LYS A 136 -1.30 -3.59 -0.02
C LYS A 136 0.15 -3.19 0.26
N SER A 137 0.35 -2.08 0.98
CA SER A 137 1.68 -1.66 1.42
C SER A 137 2.13 -2.43 2.63
#